data_4aea13df14965be8075dafa10e1e4c9a
#
_entry.id   4aea13df14965be8075dafa10e1e4c9a
#
_cell.length_a   1.000
_cell.length_b   1.000
_cell.length_c   1.000
_cell.angle_alpha   90.00
_cell.angle_beta   90.00
_cell.angle_gamma   90.00
#
_symmetry.space_group_name_H-M   'P 1'
#
loop_
_entity.id
_entity.type
_entity.pdbx_description
1 polymer ?
#
loop_
_entity_poly.entity_id
_entity_poly.type
_entity_poly.pdbx_seq_one_letter_code
_entity_poly.pdbx_strand_id
1 'polypeptide(L)'
;VGALYMRDGLSLTPLIHGAGQENGRRAGTENTILTVGLGAACRVARERLARDGKHICHLRDQLQSLLFEGIEDLVLNGPETKRLPNTLNVSVPGLEGGRILSAIPNVMASTGAACHDQGVTLSHVLSAMGVSPRVGMGALRFTLGRHNTLAEIEAAAGAVINQVKRMRNE
;
A
#
# COMPACT_ATOMS: atom_id res chain seq x y z
N VAL A 1 10.98 -13.93 8.52
CA VAL A 1 10.08 -15.03 8.93
C VAL A 1 8.79 -14.91 8.16
N GLY A 2 8.17 -16.05 7.84
CA GLY A 2 6.87 -16.13 7.17
C GLY A 2 6.05 -17.27 7.77
N ALA A 3 4.75 -17.26 7.50
CA ALA A 3 3.86 -18.35 7.86
C ALA A 3 2.99 -18.73 6.66
N LEU A 4 2.74 -20.02 6.49
CA LEU A 4 1.83 -20.54 5.48
C LEU A 4 0.71 -21.28 6.18
N TYR A 5 -0.52 -20.87 5.95
CA TYR A 5 -1.69 -21.64 6.31
C TYR A 5 -2.02 -22.63 5.20
N MET A 6 -2.20 -23.87 5.57
CA MET A 6 -2.59 -24.92 4.65
C MET A 6 -3.75 -25.71 5.25
N ARG A 7 -4.85 -25.84 4.50
CA ARG A 7 -5.99 -26.64 4.89
C ARG A 7 -5.60 -28.12 4.96
N ASP A 8 -6.15 -28.85 5.92
CA ASP A 8 -5.94 -30.28 6.03
C ASP A 8 -6.31 -31.02 4.75
N GLY A 9 -5.55 -32.06 4.45
CA GLY A 9 -5.72 -32.88 3.24
C GLY A 9 -5.02 -32.35 1.98
N LEU A 10 -4.43 -31.15 2.03
CA LEU A 10 -3.59 -30.65 0.93
C LEU A 10 -2.14 -31.11 1.12
N SER A 11 -1.51 -31.45 -0.01
CA SER A 11 -0.09 -31.77 -0.09
C SER A 11 0.60 -30.78 -1.03
N LEU A 12 1.69 -30.17 -0.58
CA LEU A 12 2.53 -29.31 -1.38
C LEU A 12 3.94 -29.90 -1.48
N THR A 13 4.47 -29.88 -2.67
CA THR A 13 5.88 -30.23 -2.87
C THR A 13 6.77 -29.15 -2.23
N PRO A 14 7.75 -29.56 -1.39
CA PRO A 14 8.69 -28.61 -0.80
C PRO A 14 9.46 -27.84 -1.86
N LEU A 15 9.58 -26.53 -1.72
CA LEU A 15 10.44 -25.71 -2.55
C LEU A 15 11.92 -25.85 -2.15
N ILE A 16 12.18 -26.05 -0.84
CA ILE A 16 13.53 -26.23 -0.28
C ILE A 16 13.60 -27.67 0.22
N HIS A 17 14.44 -28.48 -0.42
CA HIS A 17 14.68 -29.88 -0.08
C HIS A 17 15.80 -30.03 0.94
N GLY A 18 15.74 -31.08 1.77
CA GLY A 18 16.71 -31.40 2.81
C GLY A 18 16.12 -32.23 3.93
N ALA A 19 16.44 -31.87 5.18
CA ALA A 19 15.94 -32.57 6.36
C ALA A 19 14.46 -32.29 6.62
N GLY A 20 13.87 -33.03 7.55
CA GLY A 20 12.41 -33.14 7.76
C GLY A 20 11.75 -32.04 8.59
N GLN A 21 12.36 -30.85 8.73
CA GLN A 21 11.73 -29.75 9.47
C GLN A 21 10.37 -29.35 8.85
N GLU A 22 9.51 -28.77 9.64
CA GLU A 22 8.14 -28.42 9.26
C GLU A 22 7.37 -29.61 8.66
N ASN A 23 7.52 -30.80 9.25
CA ASN A 23 6.95 -32.04 8.75
C ASN A 23 7.34 -32.36 7.29
N GLY A 24 8.60 -32.11 6.92
CA GLY A 24 9.13 -32.34 5.58
C GLY A 24 8.71 -31.28 4.53
N ARG A 25 8.06 -30.21 4.94
CA ARG A 25 7.56 -29.17 4.01
C ARG A 25 8.58 -28.09 3.72
N ARG A 26 9.51 -27.84 4.64
CA ARG A 26 10.54 -26.82 4.47
C ARG A 26 11.78 -27.19 5.26
N ALA A 27 12.80 -27.59 4.58
CA ALA A 27 14.08 -27.94 5.18
C ALA A 27 14.81 -26.71 5.77
N GLY A 28 15.70 -26.96 6.72
CA GLY A 28 16.51 -25.98 7.41
C GLY A 28 16.01 -25.70 8.83
N THR A 29 16.92 -25.41 9.74
CA THR A 29 16.65 -25.12 11.15
C THR A 29 15.65 -23.97 11.28
N GLU A 30 14.68 -24.14 12.18
CA GLU A 30 13.67 -23.12 12.46
C GLU A 30 14.30 -21.91 13.15
N ASN A 31 13.95 -20.72 12.69
CA ASN A 31 14.35 -19.48 13.34
C ASN A 31 13.41 -19.20 14.52
N THR A 32 13.69 -19.80 15.66
CA THR A 32 12.84 -19.73 16.86
C THR A 32 12.64 -18.30 17.36
N ILE A 33 13.68 -17.45 17.30
CA ILE A 33 13.60 -16.05 17.72
C ILE A 33 12.57 -15.29 16.87
N LEU A 34 12.66 -15.39 15.55
CA LEU A 34 11.73 -14.71 14.65
C LEU A 34 10.34 -15.33 14.69
N THR A 35 10.21 -16.64 14.96
CA THR A 35 8.92 -17.32 15.13
C THR A 35 8.20 -16.82 16.37
N VAL A 36 8.90 -16.67 17.50
CA VAL A 36 8.35 -16.06 18.72
C VAL A 36 7.95 -14.61 18.48
N GLY A 37 8.78 -13.85 17.78
CA GLY A 37 8.49 -12.47 17.38
C GLY A 37 7.22 -12.37 16.53
N LEU A 38 7.04 -13.26 15.54
CA LEU A 38 5.83 -13.34 14.73
C LEU A 38 4.60 -13.64 15.58
N GLY A 39 4.70 -14.59 16.50
CA GLY A 39 3.61 -14.93 17.44
C GLY A 39 3.21 -13.73 18.32
N ALA A 40 4.18 -12.96 18.81
CA ALA A 40 3.93 -11.74 19.58
C ALA A 40 3.25 -10.67 18.71
N ALA A 41 3.70 -10.46 17.48
CA ALA A 41 3.09 -9.52 16.54
C ALA A 41 1.64 -9.90 16.20
N CYS A 42 1.35 -11.18 15.98
CA CYS A 42 0.00 -11.69 15.73
C CYS A 42 -0.93 -11.43 16.94
N ARG A 43 -0.43 -11.62 18.17
CA ARG A 43 -1.21 -11.33 19.38
C ARG A 43 -1.56 -9.85 19.47
N VAL A 44 -0.60 -8.96 19.29
CA VAL A 44 -0.82 -7.50 19.30
C VAL A 44 -1.81 -7.09 18.20
N ALA A 45 -1.67 -7.65 16.99
CA ALA A 45 -2.57 -7.38 15.89
C ALA A 45 -4.01 -7.80 16.24
N ARG A 46 -4.21 -9.01 16.81
CA ARG A 46 -5.53 -9.51 17.21
C ARG A 46 -6.19 -8.63 18.26
N GLU A 47 -5.44 -8.18 19.26
CA GLU A 47 -5.94 -7.35 20.36
C GLU A 47 -6.34 -5.94 19.90
N ARG A 48 -5.69 -5.44 18.86
CA ARG A 48 -5.82 -4.05 18.40
C ARG A 48 -6.62 -3.89 17.11
N LEU A 49 -6.87 -4.96 16.36
CA LEU A 49 -7.39 -4.93 15.00
C LEU A 49 -8.62 -4.03 14.84
N ALA A 50 -9.61 -4.18 15.72
CA ALA A 50 -10.87 -3.43 15.62
C ALA A 50 -10.69 -1.93 15.88
N ARG A 51 -9.86 -1.58 16.90
CA ARG A 51 -9.61 -0.19 17.27
C ARG A 51 -8.72 0.50 16.23
N ASP A 52 -7.59 -0.14 15.92
CA ASP A 52 -6.62 0.42 15.00
C ASP A 52 -7.20 0.51 13.57
N GLY A 53 -8.02 -0.48 13.17
CA GLY A 53 -8.73 -0.46 11.90
C GLY A 53 -9.70 0.72 11.76
N LYS A 54 -10.46 1.05 12.80
CA LYS A 54 -11.37 2.21 12.80
C LYS A 54 -10.59 3.54 12.71
N HIS A 55 -9.53 3.68 13.50
CA HIS A 55 -8.68 4.86 13.49
C HIS A 55 -8.03 5.08 12.12
N ILE A 56 -7.40 4.04 11.57
CA ILE A 56 -6.74 4.11 10.27
C ILE A 56 -7.73 4.40 9.14
N CYS A 57 -8.91 3.77 9.18
CA CYS A 57 -9.97 4.03 8.22
C CYS A 57 -10.39 5.51 8.23
N HIS A 58 -10.60 6.07 9.42
CA HIS A 58 -10.94 7.49 9.57
C HIS A 58 -9.85 8.40 8.98
N LEU A 59 -8.58 8.16 9.29
CA LEU A 59 -7.46 8.94 8.73
C LEU A 59 -7.36 8.81 7.20
N ARG A 60 -7.57 7.61 6.67
CA ARG A 60 -7.61 7.39 5.20
C ARG A 60 -8.74 8.19 4.54
N ASP A 61 -9.93 8.19 5.16
CA ASP A 61 -11.08 8.90 4.63
C ASP A 61 -10.86 10.42 4.69
N GLN A 62 -10.23 10.93 5.75
CA GLN A 62 -9.82 12.33 5.83
C GLN A 62 -8.81 12.69 4.72
N LEU A 63 -7.77 11.87 4.51
CA LEU A 63 -6.83 12.08 3.41
C LEU A 63 -7.54 12.12 2.05
N GLN A 64 -8.46 11.17 1.83
CA GLN A 64 -9.25 11.14 0.60
C GLN A 64 -10.04 12.42 0.41
N SER A 65 -10.82 12.86 1.41
CA SER A 65 -11.63 14.08 1.32
C SER A 65 -10.78 15.31 0.99
N LEU A 66 -9.68 15.51 1.72
CA LEU A 66 -8.78 16.63 1.48
C LEU A 66 -8.21 16.65 0.07
N LEU A 67 -7.79 15.48 -0.44
CA LEU A 67 -7.24 15.38 -1.80
C LEU A 67 -8.31 15.65 -2.86
N PHE A 68 -9.54 15.14 -2.69
CA PHE A 68 -10.65 15.37 -3.62
C PHE A 68 -11.15 16.82 -3.60
N GLU A 69 -11.09 17.49 -2.46
CA GLU A 69 -11.43 18.92 -2.33
C GLU A 69 -10.34 19.81 -2.97
N GLY A 70 -9.08 19.41 -2.88
CA GLY A 70 -7.94 20.24 -3.31
C GLY A 70 -7.45 20.01 -4.74
N ILE A 71 -7.83 18.89 -5.38
CA ILE A 71 -7.37 18.52 -6.72
C ILE A 71 -8.57 18.18 -7.59
N GLU A 72 -8.81 19.00 -8.61
CA GLU A 72 -9.82 18.73 -9.63
C GLU A 72 -9.47 17.46 -10.41
N ASP A 73 -10.47 16.74 -10.92
CA ASP A 73 -10.36 15.54 -11.74
C ASP A 73 -9.59 14.38 -11.11
N LEU A 74 -9.35 14.41 -9.79
CA LEU A 74 -8.73 13.29 -9.07
C LEU A 74 -9.59 12.02 -9.22
N VAL A 75 -8.94 10.90 -9.51
CA VAL A 75 -9.61 9.62 -9.73
C VAL A 75 -9.29 8.66 -8.58
N LEU A 76 -10.31 8.08 -7.94
CA LEU A 76 -10.12 6.97 -7.00
C LEU A 76 -9.90 5.67 -7.77
N ASN A 77 -8.82 4.97 -7.50
CA ASN A 77 -8.56 3.65 -8.05
C ASN A 77 -9.09 2.56 -7.10
N GLY A 78 -10.05 1.81 -7.56
CA GLY A 78 -10.71 0.75 -6.80
C GLY A 78 -12.05 1.16 -6.18
N PRO A 79 -12.68 0.25 -5.43
CA PRO A 79 -14.01 0.48 -4.87
C PRO A 79 -13.97 1.44 -3.69
N GLU A 80 -15.05 2.19 -3.48
CA GLU A 80 -15.17 3.13 -2.37
C GLU A 80 -15.26 2.44 -1.01
N THR A 81 -15.95 1.31 -0.94
CA THR A 81 -16.28 0.66 0.34
C THR A 81 -15.55 -0.65 0.60
N LYS A 82 -15.50 -1.55 -0.38
CA LYS A 82 -14.89 -2.89 -0.23
C LYS A 82 -13.39 -2.85 -0.47
N ARG A 83 -12.66 -2.19 0.42
CA ARG A 83 -11.20 -2.03 0.35
C ARG A 83 -10.54 -2.12 1.72
N LEU A 84 -9.22 -2.22 1.75
CA LEU A 84 -8.46 -2.21 2.99
C LEU A 84 -8.64 -0.86 3.72
N PRO A 85 -8.73 -0.87 5.06
CA PRO A 85 -8.94 0.34 5.84
C PRO A 85 -7.79 1.35 5.75
N ASN A 86 -6.60 0.88 5.45
CA ASN A 86 -5.35 1.65 5.51
C ASN A 86 -4.83 2.13 4.15
N THR A 87 -5.47 1.75 3.04
CA THR A 87 -4.90 2.02 1.71
C THR A 87 -5.81 2.95 0.92
N LEU A 88 -5.22 4.03 0.42
CA LEU A 88 -5.81 4.94 -0.54
C LEU A 88 -4.95 4.92 -1.81
N ASN A 89 -5.57 4.65 -2.95
CA ASN A 89 -4.94 4.77 -4.26
C ASN A 89 -5.75 5.74 -5.10
N VAL A 90 -5.12 6.85 -5.46
CA VAL A 90 -5.72 7.90 -6.29
C VAL A 90 -4.82 8.22 -7.47
N SER A 91 -5.39 8.68 -8.57
CA SER A 91 -4.62 9.13 -9.73
C SER A 91 -4.90 10.58 -10.04
N VAL A 92 -3.84 11.32 -10.39
CA VAL A 92 -3.89 12.68 -10.94
C VAL A 92 -3.70 12.57 -12.46
N PRO A 93 -4.78 12.64 -13.26
CA PRO A 93 -4.70 12.46 -14.71
C PRO A 93 -3.74 13.45 -15.36
N GLY A 94 -2.95 12.97 -16.32
CA GLY A 94 -2.02 13.80 -17.09
C GLY A 94 -0.70 14.16 -16.39
N LEU A 95 -0.53 13.79 -15.12
CA LEU A 95 0.73 13.93 -14.39
C LEU A 95 1.38 12.57 -14.13
N GLU A 96 2.65 12.60 -13.73
CA GLU A 96 3.37 11.40 -13.31
C GLU A 96 3.51 11.38 -11.78
N GLY A 97 2.99 10.33 -11.13
CA GLY A 97 3.04 10.17 -9.69
C GLY A 97 4.47 10.20 -9.12
N GLY A 98 5.45 9.67 -9.86
CA GLY A 98 6.86 9.70 -9.47
C GLY A 98 7.40 11.13 -9.38
N ARG A 99 7.05 11.99 -10.32
CA ARG A 99 7.45 13.41 -10.30
C ARG A 99 6.79 14.17 -9.15
N ILE A 100 5.52 13.85 -8.85
CA ILE A 100 4.83 14.44 -7.70
C ILE A 100 5.57 14.08 -6.41
N LEU A 101 5.82 12.78 -6.17
CA LEU A 101 6.43 12.31 -4.92
C LEU A 101 7.89 12.75 -4.76
N SER A 102 8.67 12.79 -5.84
CA SER A 102 10.08 13.24 -5.78
C SER A 102 10.21 14.70 -5.34
N ALA A 103 9.19 15.51 -5.58
CA ALA A 103 9.18 16.92 -5.19
C ALA A 103 8.67 17.18 -3.75
N ILE A 104 8.17 16.17 -3.07
CA ILE A 104 7.64 16.24 -1.70
C ILE A 104 8.30 15.19 -0.79
N PRO A 105 9.61 15.30 -0.50
CA PRO A 105 10.41 14.26 0.17
C PRO A 105 9.93 13.90 1.59
N ASN A 106 9.12 14.74 2.20
CA ASN A 106 8.52 14.50 3.51
C ASN A 106 7.29 13.58 3.49
N VAL A 107 6.81 13.19 2.30
CA VAL A 107 5.68 12.27 2.12
C VAL A 107 6.18 10.94 1.56
N MET A 108 6.14 9.90 2.37
CA MET A 108 6.51 8.54 1.96
C MET A 108 5.29 7.81 1.42
N ALA A 109 5.21 7.71 0.10
CA ALA A 109 4.12 7.01 -0.61
C ALA A 109 4.69 6.23 -1.80
N SER A 110 3.86 5.46 -2.46
CA SER A 110 4.25 4.70 -3.66
C SER A 110 3.50 5.19 -4.88
N THR A 111 4.09 4.99 -6.04
CA THR A 111 3.44 5.26 -7.33
C THR A 111 2.64 4.06 -7.83
N GLY A 112 1.74 4.27 -8.76
CA GLY A 112 1.08 3.21 -9.54
C GLY A 112 1.89 2.77 -10.76
N ALA A 113 3.12 3.24 -10.89
CA ALA A 113 4.03 2.90 -11.97
C ALA A 113 5.14 1.97 -11.45
N ALA A 114 5.53 1.02 -12.26
CA ALA A 114 6.70 0.18 -11.99
C ALA A 114 7.91 0.76 -12.76
N CYS A 115 9.01 0.97 -12.04
CA CYS A 115 10.29 1.29 -12.68
C CYS A 115 10.89 -0.03 -13.20
N HIS A 116 11.01 -0.14 -14.52
CA HIS A 116 11.77 -1.20 -15.17
C HIS A 116 12.92 -0.56 -15.95
N ASP A 117 13.95 -1.34 -16.29
CA ASP A 117 15.13 -0.88 -17.03
C ASP A 117 14.82 -0.18 -18.37
N GLN A 118 13.59 -0.32 -18.86
CA GLN A 118 13.10 0.25 -20.13
C GLN A 118 12.18 1.48 -19.94
N GLY A 119 12.10 2.06 -18.73
CA GLY A 119 11.28 3.23 -18.46
C GLY A 119 10.16 3.01 -17.45
N VAL A 120 9.38 4.07 -17.20
CA VAL A 120 8.24 4.04 -16.29
C VAL A 120 7.03 3.47 -17.00
N THR A 121 6.51 2.34 -16.53
CA THR A 121 5.32 1.70 -17.09
C THR A 121 4.16 1.69 -16.11
N LEU A 122 2.94 1.66 -16.64
CA LEU A 122 1.73 1.50 -15.83
C LEU A 122 1.78 0.20 -15.03
N SER A 123 1.41 0.26 -13.75
CA SER A 123 1.23 -0.92 -12.91
C SER A 123 0.31 -1.94 -13.60
N HIS A 124 0.76 -3.20 -13.66
CA HIS A 124 -0.05 -4.30 -14.19
C HIS A 124 -1.39 -4.47 -13.44
N VAL A 125 -1.44 -4.10 -12.15
CA VAL A 125 -2.69 -4.11 -11.36
C VAL A 125 -3.67 -3.06 -11.89
N LEU A 126 -3.23 -1.81 -12.06
CA LEU A 126 -4.08 -0.75 -12.59
C LEU A 126 -4.50 -1.04 -14.04
N SER A 127 -3.59 -1.59 -14.83
CA SER A 127 -3.91 -2.05 -16.20
C SER A 127 -4.98 -3.13 -16.20
N ALA A 128 -4.87 -4.15 -15.33
CA ALA A 128 -5.87 -5.20 -15.19
C ALA A 128 -7.23 -4.68 -14.67
N MET A 129 -7.24 -3.57 -13.95
CA MET A 129 -8.46 -2.86 -13.53
C MET A 129 -9.07 -1.99 -14.64
N GLY A 130 -8.47 -1.93 -15.83
CA GLY A 130 -8.95 -1.11 -16.94
C GLY A 130 -8.59 0.39 -16.82
N VAL A 131 -7.68 0.75 -15.92
CA VAL A 131 -7.22 2.15 -15.79
C VAL A 131 -6.35 2.50 -16.98
N SER A 132 -6.70 3.56 -17.70
CA SER A 132 -5.91 4.00 -18.86
C SER A 132 -4.53 4.52 -18.46
N PRO A 133 -3.51 4.43 -19.32
CA PRO A 133 -2.16 4.96 -19.03
C PRO A 133 -2.18 6.44 -18.63
N ARG A 134 -2.98 7.27 -19.30
CA ARG A 134 -3.12 8.70 -18.99
C ARG A 134 -3.52 8.95 -17.52
N VAL A 135 -4.35 8.10 -16.95
CA VAL A 135 -4.82 8.20 -15.56
C VAL A 135 -3.83 7.51 -14.64
N GLY A 136 -3.47 6.26 -14.93
CA GLY A 136 -2.72 5.42 -14.02
C GLY A 136 -1.25 5.82 -13.84
N MET A 137 -0.65 6.54 -14.77
CA MET A 137 0.70 7.10 -14.60
C MET A 137 0.75 8.15 -13.49
N GLY A 138 -0.37 8.83 -13.23
CA GLY A 138 -0.54 9.76 -12.11
C GLY A 138 -0.89 9.13 -10.78
N ALA A 139 -0.83 7.79 -10.66
CA ALA A 139 -1.27 7.12 -9.45
C ALA A 139 -0.32 7.33 -8.27
N LEU A 140 -0.94 7.60 -7.12
CA LEU A 140 -0.31 7.74 -5.81
C LEU A 140 -1.01 6.76 -4.85
N ARG A 141 -0.24 5.88 -4.20
CA ARG A 141 -0.76 4.96 -3.20
C ARG A 141 -0.23 5.30 -1.83
N PHE A 142 -1.11 5.70 -0.96
CA PHE A 142 -0.84 5.97 0.44
C PHE A 142 -1.24 4.75 1.27
N THR A 143 -0.39 4.38 2.22
CA THR A 143 -0.65 3.30 3.16
C THR A 143 -0.40 3.81 4.56
N LEU A 144 -1.46 3.92 5.34
CA LEU A 144 -1.44 4.48 6.67
C LEU A 144 -1.21 3.39 7.72
N GLY A 145 -0.60 3.77 8.82
CA GLY A 145 -0.38 2.92 9.97
C GLY A 145 -1.05 3.48 11.23
N ARG A 146 -1.09 2.66 12.28
CA ARG A 146 -1.72 3.01 13.57
C ARG A 146 -1.07 4.20 14.30
N HIS A 147 0.10 4.61 13.87
CA HIS A 147 0.85 5.73 14.48
C HIS A 147 0.67 7.03 13.72
N ASN A 148 0.03 7.01 12.54
CA ASN A 148 -0.25 8.26 11.85
C ASN A 148 -1.27 9.10 12.62
N THR A 149 -1.11 10.40 12.51
CA THR A 149 -1.94 11.43 13.16
C THR A 149 -2.71 12.25 12.12
N LEU A 150 -3.77 12.92 12.55
CA LEU A 150 -4.53 13.81 11.66
C LEU A 150 -3.66 14.95 11.13
N ALA A 151 -2.80 15.52 11.95
CA ALA A 151 -1.88 16.59 11.52
C ALA A 151 -0.91 16.14 10.41
N GLU A 152 -0.42 14.90 10.48
CA GLU A 152 0.40 14.32 9.39
C GLU A 152 -0.41 14.12 8.10
N ILE A 153 -1.67 13.72 8.22
CA ILE A 153 -2.58 13.57 7.07
C ILE A 153 -2.86 14.91 6.41
N GLU A 154 -3.14 15.95 7.17
CA GLU A 154 -3.36 17.32 6.68
C GLU A 154 -2.11 17.87 6.01
N ALA A 155 -0.93 17.69 6.62
CA ALA A 155 0.35 18.10 6.06
C ALA A 155 0.66 17.36 4.74
N ALA A 156 0.44 16.06 4.69
CA ALA A 156 0.65 15.25 3.49
C ALA A 156 -0.31 15.65 2.36
N ALA A 157 -1.60 15.83 2.66
CA ALA A 157 -2.60 16.30 1.69
C ALA A 157 -2.19 17.67 1.12
N GLY A 158 -1.86 18.63 2.00
CA GLY A 158 -1.42 19.97 1.59
C GLY A 158 -0.19 19.95 0.69
N ALA A 159 0.81 19.12 1.02
CA ALA A 159 2.00 18.96 0.19
C ALA A 159 1.68 18.44 -1.21
N VAL A 160 0.85 17.40 -1.30
CA VAL A 160 0.42 16.81 -2.58
C VAL A 160 -0.38 17.82 -3.40
N ILE A 161 -1.37 18.49 -2.81
CA ILE A 161 -2.23 19.48 -3.46
C ILE A 161 -1.38 20.63 -4.03
N ASN A 162 -0.48 21.19 -3.23
CA ASN A 162 0.37 22.29 -3.64
C ASN A 162 1.30 21.87 -4.80
N GLN A 163 1.88 20.69 -4.73
CA GLN A 163 2.74 20.18 -5.78
C GLN A 163 1.98 19.94 -7.10
N VAL A 164 0.77 19.36 -7.03
CA VAL A 164 -0.08 19.17 -8.22
C VAL A 164 -0.45 20.49 -8.86
N LYS A 165 -0.86 21.49 -8.04
CA LYS A 165 -1.16 22.84 -8.55
C LYS A 165 0.04 23.47 -9.23
N ARG A 166 1.23 23.35 -8.65
CA ARG A 166 2.47 23.86 -9.23
C ARG A 166 2.76 23.23 -10.59
N MET A 167 2.68 21.88 -10.68
CA MET A 167 2.97 21.16 -11.94
C MET A 167 1.93 21.40 -13.05
N ARG A 168 0.73 21.84 -12.71
CA ARG A 168 -0.31 22.22 -13.70
C ARG A 168 -0.16 23.63 -14.22
N ASN A 169 0.57 24.48 -13.51
CA ASN A 169 0.84 25.86 -13.91
C ASN A 169 2.17 26.02 -14.67
N GLU A 170 2.96 24.97 -14.78
CA GLU A 170 4.17 24.86 -15.60
C GLU A 170 3.82 24.42 -17.03
#